data_ac5cf2aa813748980f1a8900897e4359
#
_entry.id   ac5cf2aa813748980f1a8900897e4359
#
_cell.length_a   1.000
_cell.length_b   1.000
_cell.length_c   1.000
_cell.angle_alpha   90.00
_cell.angle_beta   90.00
_cell.angle_gamma   90.00
#
_symmetry.space_group_name_H-M   'P 1'
#
loop_
_entity.id
_entity.type
_entity.pdbx_description
1 polymer ?
#
loop_
_entity_poly.entity_id
_entity_poly.type
_entity_poly.pdbx_seq_one_letter_code
_entity_poly.pdbx_strand_id
1 'polypeptide(L)'
;LKDSSLAARKLAPNRRVVCASPAYLRLHGEPKTPQDLAQHNCLIATWEQGMAMTWEYKSPVGKRGSVRVNGRYACDNWEVLREWAVAGLGVALKSTWDVRKHLEDGSLVPLLPGYEFGTDVGIYAVYPHRRHLPAKTRVFIDFLAESFGPEPYWDKPVGDRTAARIKTAAAV
;
A
#
# COMPACT_ATOMS: atom_id res chain seq x y z
N LEU A 1 -2.65 6.88 19.09
CA LEU A 1 -3.33 6.38 20.28
C LEU A 1 -3.18 7.40 21.42
N LYS A 2 -3.82 8.58 21.29
CA LYS A 2 -3.94 9.52 22.41
C LYS A 2 -4.95 8.92 23.39
N ASP A 3 -4.58 8.77 24.63
CA ASP A 3 -5.43 8.32 25.77
C ASP A 3 -5.93 6.86 25.70
N SER A 4 -5.17 5.92 25.20
CA SER A 4 -5.50 4.51 25.33
C SER A 4 -4.66 3.84 26.41
N SER A 5 -5.25 2.91 27.17
CA SER A 5 -4.56 2.00 28.10
C SER A 5 -3.71 0.95 27.34
N LEU A 6 -3.48 1.16 26.06
CA LEU A 6 -2.73 0.27 25.17
C LEU A 6 -1.35 0.80 24.89
N ALA A 7 -0.36 -0.08 24.88
CA ALA A 7 0.96 0.16 24.36
C ALA A 7 1.05 -0.39 22.93
N ALA A 8 1.83 0.28 22.09
CA ALA A 8 2.09 -0.16 20.73
C ALA A 8 3.59 -0.23 20.48
N ARG A 9 4.07 -1.35 19.94
CA ARG A 9 5.44 -1.51 19.47
C ARG A 9 5.44 -1.73 17.96
N LYS A 10 6.15 -0.90 17.24
CA LYS A 10 6.32 -1.07 15.79
C LYS A 10 7.12 -2.34 15.52
N LEU A 11 6.60 -3.20 14.66
CA LEU A 11 7.23 -4.46 14.23
C LEU A 11 7.90 -4.31 12.87
N ALA A 12 7.22 -3.59 11.95
CA ALA A 12 7.73 -3.39 10.59
C ALA A 12 7.16 -2.10 9.97
N PRO A 13 7.84 -1.52 8.97
CA PRO A 13 7.23 -0.52 8.11
C PRO A 13 6.07 -1.17 7.31
N ASN A 14 5.14 -0.35 6.87
CA ASN A 14 4.11 -0.74 5.92
C ASN A 14 4.12 0.26 4.77
N ARG A 15 4.84 -0.04 3.72
CA ARG A 15 4.85 0.79 2.51
C ARG A 15 3.57 0.58 1.74
N ARG A 16 3.10 1.65 1.12
CA ARG A 16 1.92 1.61 0.25
C ARG A 16 2.31 1.99 -1.18
N VAL A 17 1.65 1.36 -2.12
CA VAL A 17 1.87 1.57 -3.56
C VAL A 17 0.53 1.83 -4.25
N VAL A 18 0.52 2.81 -5.13
CA VAL A 18 -0.56 2.99 -6.10
C VAL A 18 -0.30 2.04 -7.25
N CYS A 19 -1.26 1.21 -7.61
CA CYS A 19 -1.09 0.21 -8.64
C CYS A 19 -2.37 -0.01 -9.43
N ALA A 20 -2.23 -0.53 -10.65
CA ALA A 20 -3.33 -0.96 -11.50
C ALA A 20 -2.87 -2.11 -12.40
N SER A 21 -3.81 -2.85 -13.00
CA SER A 21 -3.46 -3.86 -13.99
C SER A 21 -3.05 -3.23 -15.32
N PRO A 22 -2.17 -3.89 -16.11
CA PRO A 22 -1.86 -3.46 -17.47
C PRO A 22 -3.09 -3.31 -18.35
N ALA A 23 -4.11 -4.15 -18.15
CA ALA A 23 -5.35 -4.08 -18.89
C ALA A 23 -6.10 -2.77 -18.65
N TYR A 24 -6.20 -2.33 -17.40
CA TYR A 24 -6.79 -1.03 -17.06
C TYR A 24 -6.03 0.13 -17.71
N LEU A 25 -4.70 0.11 -17.61
CA LEU A 25 -3.86 1.20 -18.13
C LEU A 25 -3.91 1.33 -19.66
N ARG A 26 -4.05 0.22 -20.39
CA ARG A 26 -4.23 0.28 -21.84
C ARG A 26 -5.50 1.02 -22.26
N LEU A 27 -6.56 0.93 -21.46
CA LEU A 27 -7.85 1.57 -21.76
C LEU A 27 -7.95 3.02 -21.27
N HIS A 28 -7.30 3.32 -20.16
CA HIS A 28 -7.50 4.58 -19.44
C HIS A 28 -6.25 5.47 -19.37
N GLY A 29 -5.12 4.98 -19.88
CA GLY A 29 -3.83 5.66 -19.73
C GLY A 29 -3.22 5.47 -18.36
N GLU A 30 -2.00 5.94 -18.20
CA GLU A 30 -1.23 5.89 -16.95
C GLU A 30 -1.16 7.28 -16.32
N PRO A 31 -1.55 7.45 -15.04
CA PRO A 31 -1.42 8.72 -14.32
C PRO A 31 0.06 9.09 -14.20
N LYS A 32 0.40 10.33 -14.49
CA LYS A 32 1.78 10.86 -14.41
C LYS A 32 2.01 11.66 -13.13
N THR A 33 0.95 12.21 -12.55
CA THR A 33 0.96 12.94 -11.29
C THR A 33 -0.12 12.43 -10.35
N PRO A 34 -0.01 12.65 -9.03
CA PRO A 34 -1.08 12.29 -8.11
C PRO A 34 -2.43 12.93 -8.45
N GLN A 35 -2.43 14.14 -9.06
CA GLN A 35 -3.64 14.85 -9.44
C GLN A 35 -4.42 14.12 -10.54
N ASP A 36 -3.74 13.39 -11.42
CA ASP A 36 -4.36 12.63 -12.51
C ASP A 36 -5.26 11.51 -11.96
N LEU A 37 -5.00 11.02 -10.73
CA LEU A 37 -5.83 10.02 -10.06
C LEU A 37 -7.29 10.47 -9.89
N ALA A 38 -7.56 11.76 -9.85
CA ALA A 38 -8.92 12.29 -9.78
C ALA A 38 -9.75 11.97 -11.04
N GLN A 39 -9.10 11.65 -12.16
CA GLN A 39 -9.74 11.30 -13.43
C GLN A 39 -9.80 9.77 -13.65
N HIS A 40 -9.17 8.98 -12.78
CA HIS A 40 -9.22 7.54 -12.82
C HIS A 40 -10.31 6.97 -11.93
N ASN A 41 -10.81 5.77 -12.28
CA ASN A 41 -11.65 5.00 -11.37
C ASN A 41 -10.78 4.42 -10.25
N CYS A 42 -10.74 5.07 -9.11
CA CYS A 42 -10.00 4.58 -7.95
C CYS A 42 -10.85 3.61 -7.11
N LEU A 43 -10.24 2.53 -6.66
CA LEU A 43 -10.90 1.54 -5.80
C LEU A 43 -10.84 2.02 -4.35
N ILE A 44 -12.01 2.32 -3.77
CA ILE A 44 -12.12 3.03 -2.51
C ILE A 44 -12.22 2.04 -1.35
N ALA A 45 -11.29 2.14 -0.41
CA ALA A 45 -11.42 1.44 0.86
C ALA A 45 -12.44 2.14 1.75
N THR A 46 -13.32 1.35 2.37
CA THR A 46 -14.28 1.84 3.37
C THR A 46 -13.93 1.26 4.74
N TRP A 47 -14.26 1.99 5.80
CA TRP A 47 -14.19 1.55 7.20
C TRP A 47 -15.24 2.31 8.01
N GLU A 48 -15.38 2.02 9.29
CA GLU A 48 -16.41 2.61 10.17
C GLU A 48 -16.46 4.15 10.12
N GLN A 49 -15.33 4.80 9.84
CA GLN A 49 -15.24 6.27 9.77
C GLN A 49 -15.59 6.84 8.38
N GLY A 50 -15.96 5.99 7.41
CA GLY A 50 -16.34 6.39 6.06
C GLY A 50 -15.39 5.91 4.96
N MET A 51 -15.43 6.59 3.80
CA MET A 51 -14.66 6.22 2.61
C MET A 51 -13.31 6.94 2.55
N ALA A 52 -12.23 6.21 2.26
CA ALA A 52 -10.89 6.74 2.07
C ALA A 52 -10.74 7.44 0.71
N MET A 53 -11.40 8.56 0.54
CA MET A 53 -11.39 9.31 -0.73
C MET A 53 -10.24 10.32 -0.84
N THR A 54 -9.43 10.48 0.19
CA THR A 54 -8.25 11.36 0.17
C THR A 54 -7.00 10.52 0.35
N TRP A 55 -6.12 10.53 -0.66
CA TRP A 55 -4.85 9.83 -0.61
C TRP A 55 -3.73 10.85 -0.38
N GLU A 56 -3.08 10.74 0.77
CA GLU A 56 -1.93 11.55 1.12
C GLU A 56 -0.66 10.99 0.50
N TYR A 57 0.21 11.89 0.03
CA TYR A 57 1.47 11.52 -0.59
C TYR A 57 2.59 12.48 -0.20
N LYS A 58 3.82 12.02 -0.39
CA LYS A 58 5.04 12.80 -0.36
C LYS A 58 5.70 12.73 -1.74
N SER A 59 6.03 13.88 -2.30
CA SER A 59 6.66 13.98 -3.62
C SER A 59 8.14 13.61 -3.59
N PRO A 60 8.78 13.36 -4.75
CA PRO A 60 10.23 13.09 -4.84
C PRO A 60 11.11 14.17 -4.20
N VAL A 61 10.63 15.43 -4.16
CA VAL A 61 11.33 16.55 -3.51
C VAL A 61 10.94 16.73 -2.04
N GLY A 62 10.25 15.75 -1.45
CA GLY A 62 9.90 15.75 -0.04
C GLY A 62 8.65 16.56 0.34
N LYS A 63 7.97 17.23 -0.61
CA LYS A 63 6.76 18.00 -0.35
C LYS A 63 5.57 17.08 -0.10
N ARG A 64 4.86 17.29 1.00
CA ARG A 64 3.59 16.60 1.31
C ARG A 64 2.44 17.21 0.50
N GLY A 65 1.51 16.35 0.07
CA GLY A 65 0.30 16.73 -0.61
C GLY A 65 -0.78 15.69 -0.42
N SER A 66 -1.96 15.99 -0.93
CA SER A 66 -3.07 15.05 -0.96
C SER A 66 -3.83 15.18 -2.27
N VAL A 67 -4.48 14.11 -2.68
CA VAL A 67 -5.37 14.09 -3.83
C VAL A 67 -6.70 13.47 -3.41
N ARG A 68 -7.79 14.12 -3.80
CA ARG A 68 -9.12 13.54 -3.67
C ARG A 68 -9.36 12.62 -4.85
N VAL A 69 -9.63 11.36 -4.57
CA VAL A 69 -9.91 10.34 -5.56
C VAL A 69 -11.40 10.02 -5.61
N ASN A 70 -11.85 9.53 -6.75
CA ASN A 70 -13.23 9.11 -6.98
C ASN A 70 -13.23 7.68 -7.53
N GLY A 71 -14.30 6.94 -7.29
CA GLY A 71 -14.43 5.59 -7.83
C GLY A 71 -15.85 5.06 -7.73
N ARG A 72 -16.14 4.12 -8.61
CA ARG A 72 -17.45 3.44 -8.69
C ARG A 72 -17.57 2.27 -7.72
N TYR A 73 -16.43 1.78 -7.22
CA TYR A 73 -16.33 0.60 -6.39
C TYR A 73 -15.73 0.96 -5.05
N ALA A 74 -16.43 0.60 -3.99
CA ALA A 74 -16.00 0.81 -2.61
C ALA A 74 -16.27 -0.47 -1.80
N CYS A 75 -15.30 -0.86 -0.95
CA CYS A 75 -15.39 -2.08 -0.14
C CYS A 75 -14.52 -1.93 1.11
N ASP A 76 -14.94 -2.58 2.19
CA ASP A 76 -14.17 -2.71 3.44
C ASP A 76 -13.22 -3.93 3.44
N ASN A 77 -13.36 -4.80 2.45
CA ASN A 77 -12.49 -5.96 2.28
C ASN A 77 -11.30 -5.65 1.36
N TRP A 78 -10.10 -5.63 1.93
CA TRP A 78 -8.88 -5.31 1.22
C TRP A 78 -8.50 -6.34 0.15
N GLU A 79 -8.86 -7.61 0.32
CA GLU A 79 -8.61 -8.66 -0.67
C GLU A 79 -9.48 -8.44 -1.91
N VAL A 80 -10.75 -8.11 -1.70
CA VAL A 80 -11.67 -7.78 -2.81
C VAL A 80 -11.15 -6.58 -3.62
N LEU A 81 -10.65 -5.53 -2.95
CA LEU A 81 -10.05 -4.38 -3.64
C LEU A 81 -8.83 -4.79 -4.46
N ARG A 82 -8.01 -5.73 -3.98
CA ARG A 82 -6.87 -6.28 -4.74
C ARG A 82 -7.34 -7.03 -5.97
N GLU A 83 -8.30 -7.94 -5.81
CA GLU A 83 -8.86 -8.70 -6.93
C GLU A 83 -9.50 -7.80 -8.00
N TRP A 84 -10.19 -6.75 -7.58
CA TRP A 84 -10.73 -5.75 -8.51
C TRP A 84 -9.64 -5.01 -9.27
N ALA A 85 -8.54 -4.68 -8.63
CA ALA A 85 -7.40 -4.05 -9.30
C ALA A 85 -6.78 -4.99 -10.35
N VAL A 86 -6.59 -6.26 -10.00
CA VAL A 86 -6.08 -7.31 -10.91
C VAL A 86 -7.04 -7.52 -12.09
N ALA A 87 -8.35 -7.53 -11.82
CA ALA A 87 -9.39 -7.66 -12.86
C ALA A 87 -9.52 -6.41 -13.77
N GLY A 88 -8.76 -5.34 -13.51
CA GLY A 88 -8.77 -4.15 -14.35
C GLY A 88 -9.92 -3.20 -14.09
N LEU A 89 -10.51 -3.23 -12.91
CA LEU A 89 -11.63 -2.36 -12.57
C LEU A 89 -11.20 -0.96 -12.11
N GLY A 90 -9.93 -0.74 -11.81
CA GLY A 90 -9.47 0.58 -11.38
C GLY A 90 -8.05 0.62 -10.82
N VAL A 91 -7.70 1.77 -10.30
CA VAL A 91 -6.46 2.07 -9.59
C VAL A 91 -6.65 1.83 -8.10
N ALA A 92 -5.75 1.12 -7.46
CA ALA A 92 -5.79 0.83 -6.04
C ALA A 92 -4.59 1.41 -5.28
N LEU A 93 -4.81 1.83 -4.04
CA LEU A 93 -3.75 2.14 -3.07
C LEU A 93 -3.64 0.95 -2.11
N LYS A 94 -2.56 0.18 -2.22
CA LYS A 94 -2.38 -1.10 -1.52
C LYS A 94 -1.08 -1.14 -0.73
N SER A 95 -1.04 -1.95 0.32
CA SER A 95 0.22 -2.27 1.00
C SER A 95 1.08 -3.19 0.13
N THR A 96 2.39 -2.94 0.11
CA THR A 96 3.33 -3.74 -0.70
C THR A 96 3.28 -5.23 -0.35
N TRP A 97 3.12 -5.57 0.94
CA TRP A 97 3.02 -6.97 1.38
C TRP A 97 1.78 -7.71 0.80
N ASP A 98 0.69 -6.99 0.53
CA ASP A 98 -0.55 -7.56 0.00
C ASP A 98 -0.48 -7.81 -1.52
N VAL A 99 0.20 -6.91 -2.24
CA VAL A 99 0.26 -6.97 -3.71
C VAL A 99 1.60 -7.45 -4.26
N ARG A 100 2.56 -7.83 -3.40
CA ARG A 100 3.91 -8.22 -3.81
C ARG A 100 3.91 -9.23 -4.96
N LYS A 101 3.16 -10.33 -4.81
CA LYS A 101 3.08 -11.37 -5.84
C LYS A 101 2.60 -10.80 -7.18
N HIS A 102 1.60 -9.93 -7.15
CA HIS A 102 1.05 -9.31 -8.35
C HIS A 102 1.99 -8.29 -9.00
N LEU A 103 2.85 -7.65 -8.20
CA LEU A 103 3.91 -6.81 -8.75
C LEU A 103 5.04 -7.65 -9.36
N GLU A 104 5.35 -8.82 -8.78
CA GLU A 104 6.37 -9.74 -9.28
C GLU A 104 5.96 -10.43 -10.59
N ASP A 105 4.70 -10.86 -10.71
CA ASP A 105 4.19 -11.53 -11.90
C ASP A 105 3.69 -10.55 -13.00
N GLY A 106 3.61 -9.26 -12.66
CA GLY A 106 3.19 -8.18 -13.56
C GLY A 106 1.68 -8.10 -13.79
N SER A 107 0.85 -8.81 -13.02
CA SER A 107 -0.61 -8.64 -13.04
C SER A 107 -1.05 -7.28 -12.48
N LEU A 108 -0.22 -6.68 -11.64
CA LEU A 108 -0.29 -5.27 -11.25
C LEU A 108 1.04 -4.58 -11.55
N VAL A 109 0.99 -3.31 -11.94
CA VAL A 109 2.16 -2.45 -12.10
C VAL A 109 2.09 -1.29 -11.14
N PRO A 110 3.23 -0.90 -10.54
CA PRO A 110 3.30 0.27 -9.67
C PRO A 110 3.20 1.55 -10.50
N LEU A 111 2.51 2.53 -9.99
CA LEU A 111 2.28 3.84 -10.62
C LEU A 111 2.94 4.95 -9.81
N LEU A 112 3.15 6.11 -10.45
CA LEU A 112 3.67 7.31 -9.82
C LEU A 112 5.03 7.08 -9.14
N PRO A 113 6.05 6.63 -9.87
CA PRO A 113 7.36 6.36 -9.32
C PRO A 113 7.94 7.61 -8.64
N GLY A 114 8.57 7.41 -7.49
CA GLY A 114 9.14 8.49 -6.68
C GLY A 114 8.16 9.18 -5.74
N TYR A 115 6.85 8.95 -5.86
CA TYR A 115 5.88 9.39 -4.87
C TYR A 115 5.68 8.32 -3.79
N GLU A 116 5.67 8.74 -2.53
CA GLU A 116 5.40 7.88 -1.38
C GLU A 116 3.98 8.12 -0.90
N PHE A 117 3.15 7.09 -0.84
CA PHE A 117 1.76 7.18 -0.37
C PHE A 117 1.60 6.55 1.01
N GLY A 118 0.79 7.18 1.89
CA GLY A 118 0.48 6.64 3.22
C GLY A 118 1.75 6.48 4.09
N THR A 119 2.54 7.54 4.23
CA THR A 119 3.87 7.53 4.86
C THR A 119 3.87 7.23 6.37
N ASP A 120 2.72 7.37 7.04
CA ASP A 120 2.63 7.26 8.50
C ASP A 120 1.99 5.93 8.97
N VAL A 121 2.05 4.89 8.13
CA VAL A 121 1.52 3.56 8.44
C VAL A 121 2.62 2.56 8.78
N GLY A 122 2.30 1.59 9.63
CA GLY A 122 3.22 0.54 10.06
C GLY A 122 2.47 -0.67 10.59
N ILE A 123 3.18 -1.76 10.76
CA ILE A 123 2.69 -2.97 11.43
C ILE A 123 3.09 -2.86 12.90
N TYR A 124 2.13 -2.98 13.80
CA TYR A 124 2.33 -2.80 15.23
C TYR A 124 1.80 -3.98 16.01
N ALA A 125 2.53 -4.40 17.02
CA ALA A 125 1.98 -5.18 18.12
C ALA A 125 1.30 -4.21 19.09
N VAL A 126 0.00 -4.44 19.35
CA VAL A 126 -0.78 -3.64 20.32
C VAL A 126 -1.14 -4.55 21.48
N TYR A 127 -0.87 -4.09 22.69
CA TYR A 127 -1.12 -4.86 23.92
C TYR A 127 -1.48 -3.92 25.08
N PRO A 128 -2.18 -4.43 26.10
CA PRO A 128 -2.53 -3.62 27.27
C PRO A 128 -1.26 -3.06 27.95
N HIS A 129 -1.26 -1.77 28.27
CA HIS A 129 -0.19 -1.16 29.03
C HIS A 129 -0.26 -1.67 30.48
N ARG A 130 0.52 -2.70 30.77
CA ARG A 130 0.67 -3.26 32.11
C ARG A 130 2.07 -2.90 32.62
N ARG A 131 2.15 -2.60 33.91
CA ARG A 131 3.43 -2.31 34.60
C ARG A 131 4.45 -3.44 34.42
N HIS A 132 3.96 -4.69 34.22
CA HIS A 132 4.77 -5.87 33.91
C HIS A 132 4.14 -6.64 32.76
N LEU A 133 4.74 -6.55 31.57
CA LEU A 133 4.41 -7.40 30.44
C LEU A 133 4.90 -8.83 30.73
N PRO A 134 4.07 -9.88 30.63
CA PRO A 134 4.51 -11.26 30.81
C PRO A 134 5.69 -11.60 29.89
N ALA A 135 6.66 -12.34 30.42
CA ALA A 135 7.89 -12.68 29.68
C ALA A 135 7.59 -13.34 28.32
N LYS A 136 6.62 -14.25 28.27
CA LYS A 136 6.18 -14.92 27.05
C LYS A 136 5.68 -13.94 25.97
N THR A 137 4.95 -12.90 26.37
CA THR A 137 4.44 -11.88 25.43
C THR A 137 5.60 -11.03 24.91
N ARG A 138 6.55 -10.67 25.76
CA ARG A 138 7.75 -9.92 25.37
C ARG A 138 8.58 -10.71 24.36
N VAL A 139 8.91 -11.96 24.67
CA VAL A 139 9.69 -12.83 23.79
C VAL A 139 9.01 -13.01 22.42
N PHE A 140 7.67 -13.17 22.42
CA PHE A 140 6.92 -13.28 21.17
C PHE A 140 6.97 -11.99 20.32
N ILE A 141 6.83 -10.83 20.96
CA ILE A 141 6.92 -9.53 20.25
C ILE A 141 8.35 -9.30 19.73
N ASP A 142 9.37 -9.66 20.50
CA ASP A 142 10.77 -9.57 20.08
C ASP A 142 11.03 -10.50 18.89
N PHE A 143 10.58 -11.74 18.93
CA PHE A 143 10.65 -12.68 17.83
C PHE A 143 9.99 -12.15 16.55
N LEU A 144 8.79 -11.57 16.66
CA LEU A 144 8.11 -10.97 15.49
C LEU A 144 8.92 -9.80 14.92
N ALA A 145 9.43 -8.91 15.78
CA ALA A 145 10.21 -7.76 15.32
C ALA A 145 11.52 -8.19 14.63
N GLU A 146 12.19 -9.21 15.16
CA GLU A 146 13.38 -9.78 14.54
C GLU A 146 13.06 -10.51 13.22
N SER A 147 11.95 -11.25 13.16
CA SER A 147 11.52 -11.97 11.97
C SER A 147 11.20 -11.06 10.79
N PHE A 148 10.61 -9.89 11.04
CA PHE A 148 10.35 -8.91 9.99
C PHE A 148 11.60 -8.12 9.62
N GLY A 149 12.44 -7.81 10.59
CA GLY A 149 13.66 -7.03 10.40
C GLY A 149 13.40 -5.57 10.00
N PRO A 150 14.47 -4.79 9.78
CA PRO A 150 14.36 -3.38 9.40
C PRO A 150 13.84 -3.19 7.97
N GLU A 151 14.08 -4.15 7.09
CA GLU A 151 13.59 -4.20 5.72
C GLU A 151 12.88 -5.53 5.47
N PRO A 152 11.54 -5.56 5.63
CA PRO A 152 10.76 -6.77 5.44
C PRO A 152 10.91 -7.32 4.02
N TYR A 153 10.79 -8.65 3.87
CA TYR A 153 11.00 -9.32 2.58
C TYR A 153 10.07 -8.78 1.47
N TRP A 154 8.90 -8.29 1.82
CA TRP A 154 7.94 -7.72 0.86
C TRP A 154 8.30 -6.33 0.34
N ASP A 155 9.24 -5.63 0.98
CA ASP A 155 9.75 -4.33 0.55
C ASP A 155 11.09 -4.42 -0.17
N LYS A 156 11.71 -5.61 -0.20
CA LYS A 156 12.93 -5.84 -0.97
C LYS A 156 12.65 -5.65 -2.46
N PRO A 157 13.58 -5.06 -3.22
CA PRO A 157 13.40 -4.88 -4.66
C PRO A 157 12.97 -6.18 -5.32
N VAL A 158 11.89 -6.12 -6.07
CA VAL A 158 11.53 -7.21 -7.00
C VAL A 158 12.64 -7.21 -8.04
N GLY A 159 13.39 -8.31 -8.14
CA GLY A 159 14.57 -8.39 -9.01
C GLY A 159 14.26 -7.83 -10.41
N ASP A 160 15.28 -7.32 -11.07
CA ASP A 160 15.34 -6.45 -12.28
C ASP A 160 14.42 -6.83 -13.49
N ARG A 161 13.64 -7.89 -13.35
CA ARG A 161 12.69 -8.35 -14.37
C ARG A 161 11.48 -7.43 -14.60
N THR A 162 11.13 -6.56 -13.62
CA THR A 162 9.97 -5.66 -13.73
C THR A 162 10.32 -4.45 -14.61
N ALA A 163 11.54 -3.94 -14.52
CA ALA A 163 12.01 -2.83 -15.37
C ALA A 163 12.14 -3.24 -16.85
N ALA A 164 12.53 -4.49 -17.11
CA ALA A 164 12.63 -5.04 -18.47
C ALA A 164 11.26 -5.25 -19.15
N ARG A 165 10.23 -5.67 -18.37
CA ARG A 165 8.89 -5.92 -18.91
C ARG A 165 8.09 -4.64 -19.22
N ILE A 166 8.32 -3.57 -18.45
CA ILE A 166 7.69 -2.27 -18.74
C ILE A 166 8.18 -1.72 -20.09
N LYS A 167 9.45 -1.93 -20.44
CA LYS A 167 9.99 -1.53 -21.76
C LYS A 167 9.42 -2.35 -22.92
N THR A 168 9.12 -3.63 -22.72
CA THR A 168 8.59 -4.51 -23.77
C THR A 168 7.08 -4.29 -23.99
N ALA A 169 6.31 -3.92 -22.98
CA ALA A 169 4.88 -3.62 -23.11
C ALA A 169 4.60 -2.25 -23.76
N ALA A 170 5.58 -1.36 -23.81
CA ALA A 170 5.50 -0.05 -24.49
C ALA A 170 5.95 -0.11 -25.94
N ALA A 171 6.40 -1.29 -26.44
CA ALA A 171 6.96 -1.48 -27.78
C ALA A 171 6.09 -2.37 -28.70
N VAL A 172 4.83 -2.64 -28.31
CA VAL A 172 3.85 -3.38 -29.12
C VAL A 172 2.58 -2.57 -29.34
#